data_439e516a99b53d625e4ec842c02767aa
#
_entry.id   439e516a99b53d625e4ec842c02767aa
#
_cell.length_a   1.000
_cell.length_b   1.000
_cell.length_c   1.000
_cell.angle_alpha   90.00
_cell.angle_beta   90.00
_cell.angle_gamma   90.00
#
_symmetry.space_group_name_H-M   'P 1'
#
loop_
_entity.id
_entity.type
_entity.pdbx_description
1 polymer ?
#
loop_
_entity_poly.entity_id
_entity_poly.type
_entity_poly.pdbx_seq_one_letter_code
_entity_poly.pdbx_strand_id
1 'polypeptide(L)'
;MTQQACTIKNLSVQFAHEPLFQHLNFELPAAQCSALIGRNGQGKSILMSLLTQAHMPNYASGEVIWHMPFSYLSQLERLNNCTLAEALNIADLYVSFQRIEQSTASFEDYDRVEHAWHQPTEWLKLLESANLPTDLSSSVSQLSEGQKTKLALCRLFLQTEHYLLLDEPSNHLDHASRAWLSQKILQHP
;
A
#
# COMPACT_ATOMS: atom_id res chain seq x y z
N MET A 1 3.92 -26.68 0.37
CA MET A 1 2.66 -26.09 -0.16
C MET A 1 2.84 -24.61 -0.10
N THR A 2 2.71 -23.91 -1.22
CA THR A 2 2.82 -22.45 -1.26
C THR A 2 1.60 -21.88 -0.54
N GLN A 3 1.80 -21.05 0.48
CA GLN A 3 0.71 -20.40 1.19
C GLN A 3 0.01 -19.44 0.22
N GLN A 4 -1.33 -19.43 0.23
CA GLN A 4 -2.13 -18.55 -0.61
C GLN A 4 -2.43 -17.25 0.16
N ALA A 5 -2.29 -16.10 -0.51
CA ALA A 5 -2.68 -14.81 0.03
C ALA A 5 -4.17 -14.53 -0.18
N CYS A 6 -4.67 -14.87 -1.37
CA CYS A 6 -6.07 -14.65 -1.74
C CYS A 6 -6.57 -15.73 -2.69
N THR A 7 -7.83 -16.12 -2.56
CA THR A 7 -8.54 -17.03 -3.47
C THR A 7 -9.75 -16.33 -4.07
N ILE A 8 -9.84 -16.34 -5.39
CA ILE A 8 -10.94 -15.78 -6.17
C ILE A 8 -11.75 -16.91 -6.77
N LYS A 9 -13.07 -16.93 -6.51
CA LYS A 9 -13.98 -17.98 -6.97
C LYS A 9 -15.13 -17.40 -7.77
N ASN A 10 -15.28 -17.89 -9.00
CA ASN A 10 -16.40 -17.63 -9.89
C ASN A 10 -16.71 -16.11 -10.03
N LEU A 11 -15.68 -15.26 -10.02
CA LEU A 11 -15.85 -13.82 -10.08
C LEU A 11 -16.30 -13.40 -11.48
N SER A 12 -17.44 -12.71 -11.55
CA SER A 12 -18.02 -12.21 -12.78
C SER A 12 -18.44 -10.75 -12.61
N VAL A 13 -18.24 -9.95 -13.66
CA VAL A 13 -18.62 -8.53 -13.71
C VAL A 13 -19.41 -8.27 -14.97
N GLN A 14 -20.56 -7.63 -14.82
CA GLN A 14 -21.44 -7.27 -15.92
C GLN A 14 -21.96 -5.85 -15.76
N PHE A 15 -21.80 -5.01 -16.78
CA PHE A 15 -22.39 -3.69 -16.86
C PHE A 15 -23.51 -3.65 -17.89
N ALA A 16 -24.72 -3.25 -17.47
CA ALA A 16 -25.92 -3.26 -18.30
C ALA A 16 -26.15 -4.65 -18.91
N HIS A 17 -25.79 -4.87 -20.17
CA HIS A 17 -25.98 -6.14 -20.88
C HIS A 17 -24.67 -6.76 -21.38
N GLU A 18 -23.54 -6.12 -21.15
CA GLU A 18 -22.23 -6.62 -21.61
C GLU A 18 -21.40 -7.14 -20.43
N PRO A 19 -20.96 -8.42 -20.46
CA PRO A 19 -20.05 -8.93 -19.47
C PRO A 19 -18.64 -8.38 -19.70
N LEU A 20 -18.02 -7.85 -18.64
CA LEU A 20 -16.63 -7.44 -18.69
C LEU A 20 -15.69 -8.65 -18.57
N PHE A 21 -15.99 -9.55 -17.64
CA PHE A 21 -15.39 -10.88 -17.49
C PHE A 21 -16.36 -11.81 -16.75
N GLN A 22 -16.20 -13.10 -16.98
CA GLN A 22 -17.10 -14.13 -16.41
C GLN A 22 -16.29 -15.29 -15.85
N HIS A 23 -16.78 -15.83 -14.73
CA HIS A 23 -16.30 -17.07 -14.10
C HIS A 23 -14.77 -17.10 -13.86
N LEU A 24 -14.18 -15.96 -13.48
CA LEU A 24 -12.76 -15.91 -13.12
C LEU A 24 -12.50 -16.73 -11.86
N ASN A 25 -11.54 -17.64 -11.96
CA ASN A 25 -11.07 -18.45 -10.85
C ASN A 25 -9.54 -18.41 -10.87
N PHE A 26 -8.94 -17.88 -9.82
CA PHE A 26 -7.48 -17.87 -9.67
C PHE A 26 -7.10 -17.67 -8.19
N GLU A 27 -5.82 -17.88 -7.92
CA GLU A 27 -5.25 -17.72 -6.59
C GLU A 27 -4.04 -16.79 -6.67
N LEU A 28 -3.88 -15.96 -5.65
CA LEU A 28 -2.69 -15.14 -5.46
C LEU A 28 -1.82 -15.82 -4.41
N PRO A 29 -0.62 -16.31 -4.79
CA PRO A 29 0.29 -16.92 -3.83
C PRO A 29 0.89 -15.86 -2.89
N ALA A 30 1.08 -16.19 -1.62
CA ALA A 30 1.83 -15.37 -0.68
C ALA A 30 3.33 -15.35 -1.05
N ALA A 31 4.03 -14.29 -0.65
CA ALA A 31 5.47 -14.12 -0.88
C ALA A 31 5.89 -14.24 -2.37
N GLN A 32 5.02 -13.86 -3.28
CA GLN A 32 5.29 -13.83 -4.72
C GLN A 32 4.70 -12.58 -5.36
N CYS A 33 5.45 -12.01 -6.31
CA CYS A 33 4.96 -10.93 -7.14
C CYS A 33 4.11 -11.48 -8.28
N SER A 34 2.84 -11.05 -8.36
CA SER A 34 1.91 -11.39 -9.46
C SER A 34 1.64 -10.15 -10.27
N ALA A 35 1.66 -10.24 -11.61
CA ALA A 35 1.39 -9.12 -12.50
C ALA A 35 0.08 -9.32 -13.26
N LEU A 36 -0.82 -8.33 -13.17
CA LEU A 36 -2.04 -8.27 -13.96
C LEU A 36 -1.78 -7.49 -15.26
N ILE A 37 -1.76 -8.20 -16.39
CA ILE A 37 -1.43 -7.63 -17.71
C ILE A 37 -2.67 -7.62 -18.59
N GLY A 38 -2.88 -6.55 -19.34
CA GLY A 38 -3.98 -6.41 -20.30
C GLY A 38 -4.08 -5.01 -20.87
N ARG A 39 -4.82 -4.84 -21.98
CA ARG A 39 -5.05 -3.53 -22.61
C ARG A 39 -5.84 -2.60 -21.68
N ASN A 40 -5.72 -1.28 -21.93
CA ASN A 40 -6.55 -0.31 -21.22
C ASN A 40 -8.04 -0.55 -21.50
N GLY A 41 -8.89 -0.35 -20.49
CA GLY A 41 -10.34 -0.59 -20.60
C GLY A 41 -10.79 -2.04 -20.38
N GLN A 42 -9.88 -3.01 -20.19
CA GLN A 42 -10.24 -4.41 -19.97
C GLN A 42 -10.65 -4.75 -18.51
N GLY A 43 -10.84 -3.74 -17.67
CA GLY A 43 -11.34 -3.97 -16.31
C GLY A 43 -10.28 -4.26 -15.25
N LYS A 44 -8.98 -4.02 -15.52
CA LYS A 44 -7.91 -4.25 -14.53
C LYS A 44 -8.17 -3.52 -13.20
N SER A 45 -8.43 -2.21 -13.24
CA SER A 45 -8.71 -1.42 -12.03
C SER A 45 -10.04 -1.81 -11.37
N ILE A 46 -11.02 -2.29 -12.15
CA ILE A 46 -12.26 -2.83 -11.60
C ILE A 46 -11.97 -4.12 -10.83
N LEU A 47 -11.18 -5.03 -11.42
CA LEU A 47 -10.76 -6.25 -10.71
C LEU A 47 -10.00 -5.90 -9.43
N MET A 48 -9.01 -4.99 -9.49
CA MET A 48 -8.26 -4.54 -8.30
C MET A 48 -9.21 -3.95 -7.24
N SER A 49 -10.17 -3.13 -7.64
CA SER A 49 -11.18 -2.57 -6.74
C SER A 49 -12.04 -3.66 -6.08
N LEU A 50 -12.47 -4.68 -6.84
CA LEU A 50 -13.26 -5.80 -6.30
C LEU A 50 -12.48 -6.63 -5.28
N LEU A 51 -11.16 -6.78 -5.45
CA LEU A 51 -10.32 -7.48 -4.49
C LEU A 51 -10.25 -6.76 -3.13
N THR A 52 -10.56 -5.46 -3.08
CA THR A 52 -10.47 -4.64 -1.86
C THR A 52 -11.83 -4.43 -1.16
N GLN A 53 -12.93 -4.86 -1.77
CA GLN A 53 -14.28 -4.60 -1.26
C GLN A 53 -14.72 -5.68 -0.25
N ALA A 54 -15.29 -5.23 0.87
CA ALA A 54 -15.87 -6.13 1.87
C ALA A 54 -17.15 -6.82 1.38
N HIS A 55 -17.87 -6.20 0.43
CA HIS A 55 -19.12 -6.73 -0.16
C HIS A 55 -19.10 -6.56 -1.67
N MET A 56 -19.54 -7.58 -2.39
CA MET A 56 -19.68 -7.51 -3.84
C MET A 56 -20.77 -6.50 -4.23
N PRO A 57 -20.47 -5.56 -5.15
CA PRO A 57 -21.48 -4.65 -5.68
C PRO A 57 -22.49 -5.38 -6.60
N ASN A 58 -23.64 -4.76 -6.85
CA ASN A 58 -24.73 -5.36 -7.63
C ASN A 58 -24.36 -5.72 -9.09
N TYR A 59 -23.29 -5.14 -9.63
CA TYR A 59 -22.78 -5.44 -10.99
C TYR A 59 -21.74 -6.57 -11.00
N ALA A 60 -21.41 -7.15 -9.85
CA ALA A 60 -20.45 -8.24 -9.72
C ALA A 60 -21.04 -9.40 -8.90
N SER A 61 -20.53 -10.61 -9.15
CA SER A 61 -20.85 -11.82 -8.40
C SER A 61 -19.61 -12.70 -8.25
N GLY A 62 -19.64 -13.61 -7.29
CA GLY A 62 -18.52 -14.47 -6.94
C GLY A 62 -17.99 -14.18 -5.54
N GLU A 63 -16.83 -14.75 -5.21
CA GLU A 63 -16.22 -14.63 -3.89
C GLU A 63 -14.74 -14.22 -4.01
N VAL A 64 -14.32 -13.34 -3.10
CA VAL A 64 -12.91 -12.98 -2.86
C VAL A 64 -12.60 -13.30 -1.40
N ILE A 65 -11.66 -14.22 -1.19
CA ILE A 65 -11.32 -14.74 0.14
C ILE A 65 -9.85 -14.41 0.41
N TRP A 66 -9.61 -13.45 1.29
CA TRP A 66 -8.26 -13.13 1.78
C TRP A 66 -7.87 -14.04 2.95
N HIS A 67 -6.65 -14.58 2.90
CA HIS A 67 -6.08 -15.45 3.93
C HIS A 67 -5.01 -14.72 4.76
N MET A 68 -4.66 -13.50 4.35
CA MET A 68 -3.74 -12.60 5.05
C MET A 68 -4.19 -11.15 4.87
N PRO A 69 -3.72 -10.21 5.70
CA PRO A 69 -4.02 -8.81 5.50
C PRO A 69 -3.46 -8.30 4.17
N PHE A 70 -4.11 -7.30 3.59
CA PHE A 70 -3.65 -6.65 2.36
C PHE A 70 -3.68 -5.13 2.50
N SER A 71 -2.87 -4.47 1.69
CA SER A 71 -2.87 -3.02 1.53
C SER A 71 -3.00 -2.65 0.06
N TYR A 72 -3.77 -1.63 -0.25
CA TYR A 72 -4.07 -1.21 -1.61
C TYR A 72 -3.64 0.24 -1.86
N LEU A 73 -2.91 0.45 -2.93
CA LEU A 73 -2.64 1.77 -3.49
C LEU A 73 -3.57 2.01 -4.67
N SER A 74 -4.55 2.87 -4.47
CA SER A 74 -5.39 3.36 -5.57
C SER A 74 -4.68 4.50 -6.32
N GLN A 75 -4.96 4.60 -7.61
CA GLN A 75 -4.44 5.67 -8.48
C GLN A 75 -4.85 7.10 -8.00
N LEU A 76 -5.86 7.22 -7.14
CA LEU A 76 -6.49 8.49 -6.72
C LEU A 76 -6.13 8.92 -5.29
N GLU A 77 -5.18 8.28 -4.65
CA GLU A 77 -4.87 8.65 -3.27
C GLU A 77 -4.22 10.04 -3.19
N ARG A 78 -5.00 11.00 -2.70
CA ARG A 78 -4.55 12.39 -2.50
C ARG A 78 -4.09 12.58 -1.06
N LEU A 79 -2.79 12.54 -0.87
CA LEU A 79 -2.16 12.97 0.37
C LEU A 79 -2.05 14.50 0.35
N ASN A 80 -2.94 15.18 1.05
CA ASN A 80 -2.93 16.66 1.14
C ASN A 80 -3.14 17.09 2.59
N ASN A 81 -2.53 18.21 2.97
CA ASN A 81 -2.69 18.88 4.26
C ASN A 81 -2.37 18.01 5.50
N CYS A 82 -1.42 17.12 5.40
CA CYS A 82 -0.93 16.32 6.51
C CYS A 82 0.60 16.37 6.57
N THR A 83 1.18 15.92 7.67
CA THR A 83 2.62 15.70 7.83
C THR A 83 3.07 14.39 7.17
N LEU A 84 4.39 14.21 6.98
CA LEU A 84 4.93 12.95 6.50
C LEU A 84 4.61 11.79 7.46
N ALA A 85 4.65 12.03 8.78
CA ALA A 85 4.29 11.02 9.78
C ALA A 85 2.83 10.56 9.65
N GLU A 86 1.90 11.49 9.45
CA GLU A 86 0.48 11.18 9.21
C GLU A 86 0.28 10.44 7.89
N ALA A 87 0.93 10.90 6.82
CA ALA A 87 0.85 10.26 5.51
C ALA A 87 1.38 8.83 5.50
N LEU A 88 2.42 8.53 6.30
CA LEU A 88 2.96 7.18 6.49
C LEU A 88 2.14 6.33 7.47
N ASN A 89 1.12 6.91 8.12
CA ASN A 89 0.32 6.27 9.16
C ASN A 89 1.14 5.82 10.39
N ILE A 90 2.14 6.63 10.77
CA ILE A 90 3.02 6.39 11.91
C ILE A 90 2.98 7.52 12.95
N ALA A 91 2.04 8.47 12.81
CA ALA A 91 2.02 9.70 13.60
C ALA A 91 2.00 9.45 15.11
N ASP A 92 1.16 8.53 15.60
CA ASP A 92 1.04 8.25 17.03
C ASP A 92 2.35 7.68 17.60
N LEU A 93 2.97 6.78 16.86
CA LEU A 93 4.24 6.18 17.26
C LEU A 93 5.38 7.21 17.21
N TYR A 94 5.41 8.03 16.18
CA TYR A 94 6.37 9.13 16.03
C TYR A 94 6.26 10.13 17.18
N VAL A 95 5.05 10.54 17.58
CA VAL A 95 4.84 11.44 18.72
C VAL A 95 5.33 10.81 20.02
N SER A 96 5.10 9.50 20.25
CA SER A 96 5.60 8.80 21.43
C SER A 96 7.14 8.81 21.47
N PHE A 97 7.83 8.56 20.36
CA PHE A 97 9.28 8.69 20.29
C PHE A 97 9.78 10.10 20.59
N GLN A 98 9.12 11.13 20.01
CA GLN A 98 9.48 12.53 20.29
C GLN A 98 9.35 12.87 21.79
N ARG A 99 8.27 12.42 22.46
CA ARG A 99 8.09 12.64 23.90
C ARG A 99 9.14 11.94 24.72
N ILE A 100 9.59 10.75 24.33
CA ILE A 100 10.67 10.02 24.98
C ILE A 100 11.99 10.80 24.86
N GLU A 101 12.32 11.28 23.67
CA GLU A 101 13.52 12.09 23.42
C GLU A 101 13.52 13.39 24.24
N GLN A 102 12.35 14.02 24.41
CA GLN A 102 12.15 15.24 25.19
C GLN A 102 12.02 15.00 26.69
N SER A 103 12.09 13.74 27.14
CA SER A 103 11.86 13.37 28.54
C SER A 103 10.49 13.77 29.11
N THR A 104 9.46 13.79 28.25
CA THR A 104 8.07 14.14 28.60
C THR A 104 7.10 12.98 28.38
N ALA A 105 7.63 11.78 28.11
CA ALA A 105 6.83 10.58 27.82
C ALA A 105 6.03 10.09 29.02
N SER A 106 4.84 9.57 28.74
CA SER A 106 3.98 8.84 29.66
C SER A 106 4.28 7.33 29.64
N PHE A 107 3.69 6.58 30.58
CA PHE A 107 3.73 5.11 30.51
C PHE A 107 3.16 4.56 29.21
N GLU A 108 2.06 5.14 28.73
CA GLU A 108 1.42 4.73 27.46
C GLU A 108 2.33 4.94 26.24
N ASP A 109 3.19 5.97 26.27
CA ASP A 109 4.17 6.19 25.20
C ASP A 109 5.23 5.07 25.18
N TYR A 110 5.70 4.64 26.36
CA TYR A 110 6.65 3.52 26.46
C TYR A 110 6.02 2.19 26.04
N ASP A 111 4.80 1.89 26.47
CA ASP A 111 4.07 0.68 26.07
C ASP A 111 3.90 0.64 24.55
N ARG A 112 3.56 1.80 23.93
CA ARG A 112 3.38 1.89 22.49
C ARG A 112 4.65 1.59 21.70
N VAL A 113 5.82 1.98 22.21
CA VAL A 113 7.09 1.78 21.52
C VAL A 113 7.83 0.51 21.91
N GLU A 114 7.31 -0.30 22.85
CA GLU A 114 7.99 -1.46 23.45
C GLU A 114 8.61 -2.39 22.40
N HIS A 115 7.87 -2.68 21.33
CA HIS A 115 8.32 -3.55 20.23
C HIS A 115 8.73 -2.80 18.96
N ALA A 116 8.82 -1.46 19.01
CA ALA A 116 8.98 -0.60 17.85
C ALA A 116 10.28 0.22 17.84
N TRP A 117 11.23 -0.03 18.75
CA TRP A 117 12.47 0.76 18.90
C TRP A 117 13.34 0.82 17.62
N HIS A 118 13.22 -0.15 16.73
CA HIS A 118 13.95 -0.19 15.46
C HIS A 118 13.28 0.64 14.36
N GLN A 119 11.98 0.91 14.47
CA GLN A 119 11.17 1.51 13.41
C GLN A 119 11.63 2.92 12.99
N PRO A 120 12.01 3.86 13.87
CA PRO A 120 12.50 5.18 13.43
C PRO A 120 13.64 5.08 12.44
N THR A 121 14.58 4.14 12.65
CA THR A 121 15.69 3.91 11.72
C THR A 121 15.19 3.35 10.38
N GLU A 122 14.20 2.49 10.38
CA GLU A 122 13.61 1.93 9.16
C GLU A 122 12.85 2.98 8.36
N TRP A 123 12.07 3.85 9.03
CA TRP A 123 11.38 4.96 8.35
C TRP A 123 12.37 5.88 7.64
N LEU A 124 13.44 6.29 8.32
CA LEU A 124 14.46 7.17 7.74
C LEU A 124 15.14 6.51 6.54
N LYS A 125 15.60 5.26 6.67
CA LYS A 125 16.21 4.51 5.57
C LYS A 125 15.28 4.38 4.36
N LEU A 126 13.99 4.15 4.60
CA LEU A 126 13.00 4.03 3.53
C LEU A 126 12.82 5.35 2.80
N LEU A 127 12.65 6.46 3.53
CA LEU A 127 12.51 7.81 2.97
C LEU A 127 13.76 8.24 2.20
N GLU A 128 14.96 8.01 2.75
CA GLU A 128 16.23 8.28 2.08
C GLU A 128 16.35 7.48 0.78
N SER A 129 16.02 6.18 0.81
CA SER A 129 16.04 5.34 -0.38
C SER A 129 15.10 5.83 -1.49
N ALA A 130 14.00 6.47 -1.10
CA ALA A 130 13.01 7.06 -2.00
C ALA A 130 13.36 8.49 -2.45
N ASN A 131 14.48 9.07 -1.98
CA ASN A 131 14.82 10.49 -2.18
C ASN A 131 13.69 11.42 -1.69
N LEU A 132 13.18 11.17 -0.48
CA LEU A 132 12.17 11.98 0.19
C LEU A 132 12.78 12.72 1.39
N PRO A 133 12.20 13.85 1.83
CA PRO A 133 12.59 14.48 3.09
C PRO A 133 12.47 13.51 4.26
N THR A 134 13.39 13.60 5.21
CA THR A 134 13.43 12.74 6.40
C THR A 134 12.83 13.38 7.64
N ASP A 135 12.54 14.67 7.60
CA ASP A 135 11.80 15.36 8.67
C ASP A 135 10.31 14.98 8.61
N LEU A 136 9.92 14.06 9.47
CA LEU A 136 8.57 13.52 9.55
C LEU A 136 7.51 14.56 9.94
N SER A 137 7.91 15.73 10.49
CA SER A 137 7.02 16.85 10.80
C SER A 137 6.71 17.74 9.58
N SER A 138 7.48 17.60 8.50
CA SER A 138 7.28 18.36 7.26
C SER A 138 5.93 18.10 6.62
N SER A 139 5.36 19.15 5.98
CA SER A 139 4.08 19.06 5.30
C SER A 139 4.20 18.37 3.94
N VAL A 140 3.30 17.43 3.65
CA VAL A 140 3.16 16.76 2.34
C VAL A 140 2.83 17.76 1.21
N SER A 141 2.26 18.93 1.52
CA SER A 141 1.96 19.97 0.53
C SER A 141 3.22 20.52 -0.17
N GLN A 142 4.39 20.37 0.42
CA GLN A 142 5.67 20.79 -0.15
C GLN A 142 6.25 19.78 -1.15
N LEU A 143 5.69 18.59 -1.25
CA LEU A 143 6.16 17.52 -2.13
C LEU A 143 5.59 17.69 -3.56
N SER A 144 6.42 17.35 -4.54
CA SER A 144 5.95 17.17 -5.93
C SER A 144 5.02 15.95 -6.04
N GLU A 145 4.20 15.85 -7.11
CA GLU A 145 3.31 14.71 -7.31
C GLU A 145 4.06 13.36 -7.35
N GLY A 146 5.23 13.32 -7.99
CA GLY A 146 6.07 12.12 -7.97
C GLY A 146 6.59 11.76 -6.57
N GLN A 147 6.90 12.76 -5.74
CA GLN A 147 7.28 12.54 -4.35
C GLN A 147 6.10 12.07 -3.50
N LYS A 148 4.89 12.61 -3.71
CA LYS A 148 3.67 12.13 -3.06
C LYS A 148 3.38 10.67 -3.41
N THR A 149 3.53 10.29 -4.68
CA THR A 149 3.41 8.89 -5.13
C THR A 149 4.42 8.00 -4.40
N LYS A 150 5.68 8.41 -4.29
CA LYS A 150 6.71 7.67 -3.56
C LYS A 150 6.40 7.58 -2.06
N LEU A 151 5.87 8.64 -1.45
CA LEU A 151 5.47 8.63 -0.04
C LEU A 151 4.32 7.62 0.21
N ALA A 152 3.31 7.60 -0.67
CA ALA A 152 2.24 6.61 -0.60
C ALA A 152 2.76 5.17 -0.75
N LEU A 153 3.73 4.94 -1.63
CA LEU A 153 4.40 3.65 -1.76
C LEU A 153 5.22 3.29 -0.51
N CYS A 154 5.93 4.25 0.09
CA CYS A 154 6.64 4.04 1.36
C CYS A 154 5.70 3.58 2.47
N ARG A 155 4.52 4.19 2.60
CA ARG A 155 3.50 3.76 3.56
C ARG A 155 3.14 2.28 3.38
N LEU A 156 2.98 1.82 2.15
CA LEU A 156 2.66 0.41 1.87
C LEU A 156 3.84 -0.51 2.22
N PHE A 157 5.05 -0.14 1.85
CA PHE A 157 6.24 -0.95 2.13
C PHE A 157 6.58 -1.06 3.63
N LEU A 158 6.03 -0.19 4.47
CA LEU A 158 6.10 -0.34 5.93
C LEU A 158 5.18 -1.48 6.46
N GLN A 159 4.21 -1.94 5.66
CA GLN A 159 3.29 -3.03 6.02
C GLN A 159 3.86 -4.39 5.59
N THR A 160 4.94 -4.83 6.23
CA THR A 160 5.69 -6.03 5.82
C THR A 160 4.90 -7.34 5.89
N GLU A 161 3.82 -7.39 6.67
CA GLU A 161 2.95 -8.57 6.80
C GLU A 161 1.75 -8.55 5.83
N HIS A 162 1.60 -7.47 5.02
CA HIS A 162 0.49 -7.31 4.11
C HIS A 162 0.84 -7.70 2.68
N TYR A 163 -0.12 -8.32 2.00
CA TYR A 163 -0.07 -8.46 0.54
C TYR A 163 -0.35 -7.09 -0.10
N LEU A 164 0.55 -6.62 -0.96
CA LEU A 164 0.42 -5.30 -1.57
C LEU A 164 -0.32 -5.37 -2.91
N LEU A 165 -1.41 -4.64 -3.04
CA LEU A 165 -2.13 -4.41 -4.29
C LEU A 165 -1.75 -3.03 -4.83
N LEU A 166 -1.11 -3.01 -6.01
CA LEU A 166 -0.59 -1.79 -6.62
C LEU A 166 -1.27 -1.57 -7.99
N ASP A 167 -2.12 -0.54 -8.12
CA ASP A 167 -2.76 -0.18 -9.38
C ASP A 167 -1.97 0.95 -10.06
N GLU A 168 -1.30 0.61 -11.15
CA GLU A 168 -0.44 1.50 -11.94
C GLU A 168 0.57 2.33 -11.11
N PRO A 169 1.34 1.71 -10.20
CA PRO A 169 2.17 2.40 -9.21
C PRO A 169 3.34 3.19 -9.82
N SER A 170 3.63 2.98 -11.10
CA SER A 170 4.69 3.67 -11.84
C SER A 170 4.25 5.00 -12.46
N ASN A 171 2.96 5.35 -12.37
CA ASN A 171 2.47 6.62 -12.86
C ASN A 171 3.10 7.78 -12.10
N HIS A 172 3.44 8.85 -12.82
CA HIS A 172 4.13 10.04 -12.31
C HIS A 172 5.55 9.79 -11.76
N LEU A 173 6.12 8.58 -11.92
CA LEU A 173 7.48 8.27 -11.55
C LEU A 173 8.44 8.43 -12.73
N ASP A 174 9.58 9.07 -12.49
CA ASP A 174 10.70 9.12 -13.41
C ASP A 174 11.43 7.76 -13.49
N HIS A 175 12.40 7.65 -14.38
CA HIS A 175 13.13 6.39 -14.61
C HIS A 175 13.84 5.87 -13.34
N ALA A 176 14.46 6.75 -12.56
CA ALA A 176 15.17 6.37 -11.35
C ALA A 176 14.19 5.86 -10.26
N SER A 177 13.05 6.54 -10.11
CA SER A 177 11.99 6.14 -9.17
C SER A 177 11.31 4.83 -9.56
N ARG A 178 11.19 4.53 -10.86
CA ARG A 178 10.69 3.22 -11.33
C ARG A 178 11.66 2.08 -11.01
N ALA A 179 12.97 2.32 -11.14
CA ALA A 179 13.99 1.35 -10.75
C ALA A 179 13.95 1.08 -9.23
N TRP A 180 13.84 2.14 -8.42
CA TRP A 180 13.64 2.04 -6.98
C TRP A 180 12.37 1.23 -6.62
N LEU A 181 11.23 1.53 -7.26
CA LEU A 181 9.98 0.81 -7.04
C LEU A 181 10.14 -0.69 -7.35
N SER A 182 10.73 -1.03 -8.49
CA SER A 182 10.97 -2.43 -8.88
C SER A 182 11.81 -3.17 -7.85
N GLN A 183 12.87 -2.52 -7.34
CA GLN A 183 13.71 -3.10 -6.29
C GLN A 183 12.92 -3.31 -4.99
N LYS A 184 12.10 -2.34 -4.58
CA LYS A 184 11.29 -2.46 -3.36
C LYS A 184 10.23 -3.56 -3.46
N ILE A 185 9.58 -3.71 -4.61
CA ILE A 185 8.63 -4.81 -4.85
C ILE A 185 9.32 -6.18 -4.71
N LEU A 186 10.53 -6.33 -5.27
CA LEU A 186 11.27 -7.59 -5.20
C LEU A 186 11.83 -7.90 -3.80
N GLN A 187 11.98 -6.90 -2.94
CA GLN A 187 12.47 -7.04 -1.56
C GLN A 187 11.34 -7.17 -0.53
N HIS A 188 10.10 -6.93 -0.93
CA HIS A 188 8.95 -7.07 -0.04
C HIS A 188 8.70 -8.55 0.24
N PRO A 189 8.53 -8.96 1.53
CA PRO A 189 8.41 -10.36 1.92
C PRO A 189 7.18 -11.07 1.37
#